data_196b6e977e7d110469670c7a92e4908b
#
_entry.id   196b6e977e7d110469670c7a92e4908b
#
_cell.length_a   1.000
_cell.length_b   1.000
_cell.length_c   1.000
_cell.angle_alpha   90.00
_cell.angle_beta   90.00
_cell.angle_gamma   90.00
#
_symmetry.space_group_name_H-M   'P 1'
#
loop_
_entity.id
_entity.type
_entity.pdbx_description
1 polymer ?
#
loop_
_entity_poly.entity_id
_entity_poly.type
_entity_poly.pdbx_seq_one_letter_code
_entity_poly.pdbx_strand_id
1 'polypeptide(L)'
;MPSANPWPSEIRLNPARDVLTVAFDDGARFELRAELLRVESPSAEVRNHGGPKTIVLGKQDVKIAGLEPVGNYAVRISFDDGHDTGLYSWAYLHQLGAEKDRIWAAYLQATSRAAAHK
;
A
#
# COMPACT_ATOMS: atom_id res chain seq x y z
N MET A 1 -24.51 -3.56 -13.57
CA MET A 1 -24.27 -3.92 -12.14
C MET A 1 -22.86 -3.57 -11.77
N PRO A 2 -22.68 -2.82 -10.69
CA PRO A 2 -21.32 -2.61 -10.23
C PRO A 2 -20.74 -3.96 -9.81
N SER A 3 -19.48 -4.14 -10.14
CA SER A 3 -18.76 -5.33 -9.73
C SER A 3 -18.60 -5.31 -8.21
N ALA A 4 -18.84 -6.45 -7.55
CA ALA A 4 -18.59 -6.57 -6.12
C ALA A 4 -17.11 -6.36 -5.80
N ASN A 5 -16.23 -6.66 -6.78
CA ASN A 5 -14.79 -6.50 -6.65
C ASN A 5 -14.31 -5.57 -7.75
N PRO A 6 -13.85 -4.37 -7.40
CA PRO A 6 -13.32 -3.46 -8.41
C PRO A 6 -12.12 -4.07 -9.12
N TRP A 7 -12.01 -3.81 -10.41
CA TRP A 7 -10.96 -4.35 -11.26
C TRP A 7 -10.09 -3.19 -11.74
N PRO A 8 -8.76 -3.27 -11.67
CA PRO A 8 -7.90 -2.18 -12.13
C PRO A 8 -7.92 -2.10 -13.66
N SER A 9 -8.16 -0.90 -14.15
CA SER A 9 -8.06 -0.61 -15.58
C SER A 9 -6.69 -0.05 -15.94
N GLU A 10 -5.96 0.49 -14.96
CA GLU A 10 -4.63 1.02 -15.18
C GLU A 10 -3.83 0.95 -13.88
N ILE A 11 -2.57 0.52 -13.97
CA ILE A 11 -1.60 0.59 -12.87
C ILE A 11 -0.36 1.25 -13.44
N ARG A 12 0.06 2.37 -12.84
CA ARG A 12 1.18 3.16 -13.36
C ARG A 12 2.10 3.59 -12.23
N LEU A 13 3.39 3.37 -12.41
CA LEU A 13 4.42 3.82 -11.48
C LEU A 13 5.07 5.08 -12.07
N ASN A 14 5.22 6.11 -11.23
CA ASN A 14 5.84 7.35 -11.68
C ASN A 14 7.36 7.18 -11.87
N PRO A 15 8.04 8.11 -12.58
CA PRO A 15 9.50 7.98 -12.81
C PRO A 15 10.32 7.95 -11.54
N ALA A 16 9.89 8.64 -10.48
CA ALA A 16 10.60 8.64 -9.19
C ALA A 16 10.35 7.35 -8.40
N ARG A 17 9.38 6.51 -8.82
CA ARG A 17 9.04 5.23 -8.21
C ARG A 17 8.51 5.35 -6.78
N ASP A 18 7.97 6.51 -6.45
CA ASP A 18 7.43 6.75 -5.10
C ASP A 18 5.92 6.93 -5.07
N VAL A 19 5.27 6.88 -6.24
CA VAL A 19 3.80 6.96 -6.31
C VAL A 19 3.29 5.93 -7.31
N LEU A 20 2.34 5.12 -6.86
CA LEU A 20 1.62 4.17 -7.71
C LEU A 20 0.22 4.71 -7.97
N THR A 21 -0.12 4.92 -9.23
CA THR A 21 -1.46 5.33 -9.62
C THR A 21 -2.24 4.09 -10.04
N VAL A 22 -3.42 3.90 -9.45
CA VAL A 22 -4.29 2.78 -9.79
C VAL A 22 -5.66 3.33 -10.14
N ALA A 23 -6.12 3.05 -11.33
CA ALA A 23 -7.47 3.38 -11.78
C ALA A 23 -8.28 2.09 -11.86
N PHE A 24 -9.57 2.18 -11.50
CA PHE A 24 -10.45 1.03 -11.44
C PHE A 24 -11.61 1.19 -12.41
N ASP A 25 -12.25 0.08 -12.74
CA ASP A 25 -13.37 0.06 -13.69
C ASP A 25 -14.64 0.69 -13.13
N ASP A 26 -14.68 0.98 -11.84
CA ASP A 26 -15.80 1.72 -11.22
C ASP A 26 -15.62 3.24 -11.32
N GLY A 27 -14.57 3.70 -12.01
CA GLY A 27 -14.29 5.12 -12.16
C GLY A 27 -13.38 5.67 -11.07
N ALA A 28 -13.05 4.91 -10.05
CA ALA A 28 -12.15 5.37 -8.99
C ALA A 28 -10.71 5.42 -9.52
N ARG A 29 -9.95 6.41 -9.04
CA ARG A 29 -8.54 6.57 -9.39
C ARG A 29 -7.81 7.08 -8.16
N PHE A 30 -6.74 6.39 -7.77
CA PHE A 30 -6.00 6.71 -6.55
C PHE A 30 -4.52 6.83 -6.84
N GLU A 31 -3.88 7.79 -6.17
CA GLU A 31 -2.42 7.89 -6.14
C GLU A 31 -1.95 7.43 -4.77
N LEU A 32 -1.20 6.34 -4.74
CA LEU A 32 -0.77 5.69 -3.50
C LEU A 32 0.74 5.84 -3.36
N ARG A 33 1.17 6.47 -2.28
CA ARG A 33 2.60 6.65 -2.02
C ARG A 33 3.27 5.33 -1.68
N ALA A 34 4.52 5.18 -2.11
CA ALA A 34 5.30 3.99 -1.78
C ALA A 34 5.39 3.81 -0.26
N GLU A 35 5.58 4.88 0.49
CA GLU A 35 5.62 4.82 1.95
C GLU A 35 4.32 4.24 2.52
N LEU A 36 3.17 4.71 2.03
CA LEU A 36 1.89 4.19 2.48
C LEU A 36 1.76 2.69 2.17
N LEU A 37 2.09 2.30 0.94
CA LEU A 37 2.01 0.90 0.53
C LEU A 37 2.94 0.03 1.36
N ARG A 38 4.12 0.52 1.69
CA ARG A 38 5.10 -0.21 2.48
C ARG A 38 4.61 -0.43 3.92
N VAL A 39 4.11 0.62 4.56
CA VAL A 39 3.67 0.50 5.96
C VAL A 39 2.33 -0.22 6.08
N GLU A 40 1.55 -0.28 5.01
CA GLU A 40 0.28 -1.00 4.98
C GLU A 40 0.39 -2.35 4.27
N SER A 41 1.60 -2.86 4.09
CA SER A 41 1.82 -4.15 3.44
C SER A 41 0.99 -5.24 4.12
N PRO A 42 0.30 -6.09 3.35
CA PRO A 42 -0.47 -7.18 3.93
C PRO A 42 0.37 -8.38 4.33
N SER A 43 1.70 -8.27 4.24
CA SER A 43 2.56 -9.39 4.61
C SER A 43 2.57 -9.61 6.12
N ALA A 44 2.90 -10.84 6.53
CA ALA A 44 2.97 -11.19 7.95
C ALA A 44 4.06 -10.40 8.70
N GLU A 45 5.04 -9.86 7.98
CA GLU A 45 6.09 -9.03 8.60
C GLU A 45 5.53 -7.74 9.17
N VAL A 46 4.43 -7.24 8.60
CA VAL A 46 3.79 -6.01 9.04
C VAL A 46 2.58 -6.32 9.89
N ARG A 47 1.86 -7.40 9.59
CA ARG A 47 0.62 -7.76 10.28
C ARG A 47 0.82 -9.06 11.04
N ASN A 48 0.93 -8.95 12.37
CA ASN A 48 1.02 -10.13 13.22
C ASN A 48 -0.30 -10.88 13.19
N HIS A 49 -0.23 -12.20 13.14
CA HIS A 49 -1.42 -13.05 13.16
C HIS A 49 -2.16 -12.85 14.48
N GLY A 50 -3.38 -12.29 14.39
CA GLY A 50 -4.23 -12.10 15.55
C GLY A 50 -3.78 -11.02 16.52
N GLY A 51 -2.67 -10.33 16.24
CA GLY A 51 -2.18 -9.27 17.09
C GLY A 51 -2.36 -7.89 16.46
N PRO A 52 -1.98 -6.83 17.19
CA PRO A 52 -2.05 -5.49 16.63
C PRO A 52 -1.06 -5.33 15.48
N LYS A 53 -1.40 -4.44 14.56
CA LYS A 53 -0.55 -4.13 13.42
C LYS A 53 0.77 -3.51 13.90
N THR A 54 1.87 -3.98 13.36
CA THR A 54 3.19 -3.43 13.65
C THR A 54 3.36 -2.08 12.97
N ILE A 55 3.81 -1.08 13.74
CA ILE A 55 4.13 0.23 13.18
C ILE A 55 5.51 0.16 12.54
N VAL A 56 5.58 0.44 11.25
CA VAL A 56 6.83 0.40 10.51
C VAL A 56 7.37 1.83 10.37
N LEU A 57 8.58 2.05 10.88
CA LEU A 57 9.19 3.38 10.91
C LEU A 57 10.34 3.46 9.89
N GLY A 58 10.73 4.70 9.55
CA GLY A 58 11.90 4.95 8.72
C GLY A 58 11.70 4.64 7.25
N LYS A 59 10.48 4.70 6.74
CA LYS A 59 10.17 4.37 5.35
C LYS A 59 9.82 5.57 4.48
N GLN A 60 10.16 6.79 4.93
CA GLN A 60 9.83 8.02 4.21
C GLN A 60 10.43 8.05 2.80
N ASP A 61 11.59 7.44 2.63
CA ASP A 61 12.31 7.47 1.34
C ASP A 61 12.21 6.16 0.56
N VAL A 62 11.34 5.24 0.99
CA VAL A 62 11.20 3.96 0.32
C VAL A 62 10.62 4.16 -1.08
N LYS A 63 11.10 3.36 -2.03
CA LYS A 63 10.62 3.40 -3.40
C LYS A 63 10.19 2.00 -3.84
N ILE A 64 9.34 1.95 -4.84
CA ILE A 64 8.89 0.69 -5.42
C ILE A 64 9.97 0.21 -6.40
N ALA A 65 10.53 -0.97 -6.12
CA ALA A 65 11.54 -1.56 -6.99
C ALA A 65 10.92 -2.34 -8.14
N GLY A 66 9.76 -2.96 -7.91
CA GLY A 66 9.11 -3.74 -8.96
C GLY A 66 7.66 -4.06 -8.65
N LEU A 67 6.95 -4.41 -9.71
CA LEU A 67 5.54 -4.82 -9.66
C LEU A 67 5.42 -6.13 -10.41
N GLU A 68 4.81 -7.14 -9.80
CA GLU A 68 4.63 -8.44 -10.42
C GLU A 68 3.19 -8.91 -10.27
N PRO A 69 2.45 -9.05 -11.37
CA PRO A 69 1.08 -9.58 -11.27
C PRO A 69 1.07 -10.99 -10.71
N VAL A 70 0.09 -11.27 -9.86
CA VAL A 70 -0.08 -12.61 -9.27
C VAL A 70 -1.49 -13.06 -9.62
N GLY A 71 -1.59 -14.08 -10.47
CA GLY A 71 -2.87 -14.49 -10.99
C GLY A 71 -3.58 -13.31 -11.65
N ASN A 72 -4.89 -13.23 -11.47
CA ASN A 72 -5.69 -12.11 -11.96
C ASN A 72 -6.35 -11.34 -10.82
N TYR A 73 -5.79 -11.43 -9.60
CA TYR A 73 -6.44 -10.86 -8.42
C TYR A 73 -5.53 -9.96 -7.58
N ALA A 74 -4.23 -9.90 -7.86
CA ALA A 74 -3.29 -9.20 -6.99
C ALA A 74 -2.04 -8.78 -7.74
N VAL A 75 -1.27 -7.90 -7.11
CA VAL A 75 0.08 -7.54 -7.55
C VAL A 75 1.00 -7.67 -6.35
N ARG A 76 2.17 -8.28 -6.58
CA ARG A 76 3.23 -8.29 -5.58
C ARG A 76 4.08 -7.04 -5.78
N ILE A 77 4.24 -6.26 -4.73
CA ILE A 77 5.04 -5.04 -4.78
C ILE A 77 6.36 -5.29 -4.07
N SER A 78 7.45 -5.05 -4.78
CA SER A 78 8.80 -5.11 -4.22
C SER A 78 9.28 -3.70 -3.93
N PHE A 79 9.90 -3.50 -2.78
CA PHE A 79 10.39 -2.19 -2.36
C PHE A 79 11.92 -2.20 -2.33
N ASP A 80 12.52 -1.02 -2.42
CA ASP A 80 13.98 -0.89 -2.48
C ASP A 80 14.66 -1.18 -1.13
N ASP A 81 13.88 -1.35 -0.06
CA ASP A 81 14.42 -1.78 1.23
C ASP A 81 14.48 -3.31 1.36
N GLY A 82 14.17 -4.04 0.29
CA GLY A 82 14.21 -5.50 0.29
C GLY A 82 12.92 -6.19 0.65
N HIS A 83 11.88 -5.45 1.06
CA HIS A 83 10.58 -6.04 1.38
C HIS A 83 9.86 -6.38 0.07
N ASP A 84 9.55 -7.66 -0.14
CA ASP A 84 8.94 -8.12 -1.40
C ASP A 84 7.85 -9.17 -1.20
N THR A 85 7.34 -9.30 0.03
CA THR A 85 6.37 -10.35 0.36
C THR A 85 4.92 -9.87 0.38
N GLY A 86 4.66 -8.60 0.09
CA GLY A 86 3.31 -8.05 0.12
C GLY A 86 2.55 -8.33 -1.15
N LEU A 87 1.45 -9.08 -1.05
CA LEU A 87 0.52 -9.32 -2.14
C LEU A 87 -0.68 -8.41 -1.95
N TYR A 88 -0.81 -7.44 -2.84
CA TYR A 88 -1.87 -6.43 -2.74
C TYR A 88 -3.00 -6.83 -3.68
N SER A 89 -4.10 -7.35 -3.13
CA SER A 89 -5.27 -7.67 -3.95
C SER A 89 -5.88 -6.39 -4.50
N TRP A 90 -6.63 -6.52 -5.59
CA TRP A 90 -7.32 -5.34 -6.16
C TRP A 90 -8.25 -4.71 -5.15
N ALA A 91 -8.96 -5.53 -4.39
CA ALA A 91 -9.86 -5.02 -3.34
C ALA A 91 -9.10 -4.26 -2.26
N TYR A 92 -7.92 -4.76 -1.86
CA TYR A 92 -7.11 -4.10 -0.84
C TYR A 92 -6.57 -2.76 -1.34
N LEU A 93 -6.10 -2.72 -2.58
CA LEU A 93 -5.62 -1.46 -3.17
C LEU A 93 -6.75 -0.43 -3.26
N HIS A 94 -7.94 -0.87 -3.61
CA HIS A 94 -9.11 0.02 -3.66
C HIS A 94 -9.43 0.55 -2.27
N GLN A 95 -9.39 -0.32 -1.26
CA GLN A 95 -9.65 0.07 0.12
C GLN A 95 -8.61 1.08 0.61
N LEU A 96 -7.32 0.83 0.33
CA LEU A 96 -6.26 1.76 0.71
C LEU A 96 -6.50 3.13 0.06
N GLY A 97 -6.87 3.14 -1.22
CA GLY A 97 -7.14 4.40 -1.92
C GLY A 97 -8.33 5.14 -1.35
N ALA A 98 -9.41 4.42 -1.08
CA ALA A 98 -10.63 5.03 -0.56
C ALA A 98 -10.44 5.60 0.84
N GLU A 99 -9.57 4.98 1.64
CA GLU A 99 -9.35 5.38 3.03
C GLU A 99 -7.97 6.00 3.27
N LYS A 100 -7.25 6.36 2.22
CA LYS A 100 -5.85 6.77 2.36
C LYS A 100 -5.65 7.96 3.29
N ASP A 101 -6.55 8.93 3.28
CA ASP A 101 -6.40 10.12 4.13
C ASP A 101 -6.51 9.73 5.61
N ARG A 102 -7.46 8.87 5.95
CA ARG A 102 -7.62 8.38 7.32
C ARG A 102 -6.42 7.53 7.74
N ILE A 103 -6.01 6.62 6.87
CA ILE A 103 -4.89 5.73 7.15
C ILE A 103 -3.60 6.53 7.32
N TRP A 104 -3.39 7.51 6.45
CA TRP A 104 -2.19 8.35 6.51
C TRP A 104 -2.15 9.19 7.79
N ALA A 105 -3.29 9.77 8.18
CA ALA A 105 -3.36 10.54 9.42
C ALA A 105 -3.04 9.67 10.64
N ALA A 106 -3.57 8.45 10.69
CA ALA A 106 -3.29 7.52 11.79
C ALA A 106 -1.81 7.12 11.81
N TYR A 107 -1.21 6.89 10.64
CA TYR A 107 0.20 6.56 10.54
C TYR A 107 1.08 7.70 11.04
N LEU A 108 0.78 8.95 10.65
CA LEU A 108 1.55 10.10 11.10
C LEU A 108 1.46 10.28 12.61
N GLN A 109 0.29 10.06 13.21
CA GLN A 109 0.13 10.11 14.65
C GLN A 109 0.96 9.03 15.34
N ALA A 110 0.94 7.81 14.80
CA ALA A 110 1.67 6.70 15.38
C ALA A 110 3.17 6.94 15.33
N THR A 111 3.69 7.46 14.20
CA THR A 111 5.12 7.74 14.07
C THR A 111 5.54 8.91 14.96
N SER A 112 4.69 9.91 15.11
CA SER A 112 4.95 11.04 16.01
C SER A 112 5.06 10.58 17.46
N ARG A 113 4.15 9.70 17.90
CA ARG A 113 4.20 9.15 19.26
C ARG A 113 5.46 8.33 19.49
N ALA A 114 5.84 7.51 18.51
CA ALA A 114 7.04 6.70 18.60
C ALA A 114 8.28 7.58 18.76
N ALA A 115 8.34 8.69 18.00
CA ALA A 115 9.45 9.63 18.10
C ALA A 115 9.49 10.34 19.45
N ALA A 116 8.34 10.58 20.06
CA ALA A 116 8.25 11.29 21.34
C ALA A 116 8.68 10.42 22.53
N HIS A 117 8.76 9.11 22.34
CA HIS A 117 9.07 8.18 23.42
C HIS A 117 10.56 7.75 23.46
N LYS A 118 11.41 8.55 22.92
CA LYS A 118 12.83 8.24 22.96
C LYS A 118 13.44 8.52 24.33
#